data_453c2f78eddeeb830d0cb6d8199ee62d
#
_entry.id   453c2f78eddeeb830d0cb6d8199ee62d
#
_cell.length_a   1.000
_cell.length_b   1.000
_cell.length_c   1.000
_cell.angle_alpha   90.00
_cell.angle_beta   90.00
_cell.angle_gamma   90.00
#
_symmetry.space_group_name_H-M   'P 1'
#
loop_
_entity.id
_entity.type
_entity.pdbx_description
1 polymer ?
#
loop_
_entity_poly.entity_id
_entity_poly.type
_entity_poly.pdbx_seq_one_letter_code
_entity_poly.pdbx_strand_id
1 'polypeptide(L)'
;KQGGFELYLQDSKFGPDLWAKVKAAGQPHGIGPGAPNDLERLESGLVSYGADGRLQVNPCNPFEIGLGKLVDFEKGDFIGKAALQKIVADGVNRQRTGFTIDGEPILHFEDNLTVVDPKGVAVGTLSEATYSPRCGGNIGVGMIAKDAPDDLFVTYDNETRQLHLARLPFV
;
A
#
# COMPACT_ATOMS: atom_id res chain seq x y z
N LYS A 1 5.51 -9.00 -8.82
CA LYS A 1 4.16 -9.62 -8.83
C LYS A 1 4.27 -10.97 -8.18
N GLN A 2 3.65 -11.17 -7.04
CA GLN A 2 3.56 -12.49 -6.41
C GLN A 2 2.38 -13.24 -7.05
N GLY A 3 2.66 -14.40 -7.61
CA GLY A 3 1.64 -15.34 -8.07
C GLY A 3 1.26 -16.29 -6.94
N GLY A 4 0.09 -16.91 -7.04
CA GLY A 4 -0.32 -17.89 -6.04
C GLY A 4 -1.78 -18.28 -6.17
N PHE A 5 -2.20 -19.16 -5.28
CA PHE A 5 -3.58 -19.64 -5.20
C PHE A 5 -4.02 -19.65 -3.74
N GLU A 6 -5.28 -19.35 -3.52
CA GLU A 6 -5.96 -19.57 -2.24
C GLU A 6 -6.83 -20.83 -2.37
N LEU A 7 -6.72 -21.71 -1.38
CA LEU A 7 -7.49 -22.96 -1.35
C LEU A 7 -8.58 -22.84 -0.29
N TYR A 8 -9.84 -22.78 -0.73
CA TYR A 8 -10.99 -22.69 0.15
C TYR A 8 -11.59 -24.08 0.38
N LEU A 9 -11.53 -24.52 1.63
CA LEU A 9 -12.05 -25.82 2.04
C LEU A 9 -13.47 -25.65 2.60
N GLN A 10 -14.46 -26.36 2.02
CA GLN A 10 -15.86 -26.25 2.46
C GLN A 10 -16.13 -26.84 3.86
N ASP A 11 -15.37 -27.88 4.25
CA ASP A 11 -15.50 -28.52 5.56
C ASP A 11 -14.13 -28.60 6.22
N SER A 12 -13.98 -27.89 7.34
CA SER A 12 -12.72 -27.75 8.07
C SER A 12 -12.15 -29.08 8.59
N LYS A 13 -12.97 -30.12 8.74
CA LYS A 13 -12.50 -31.46 9.17
C LYS A 13 -11.46 -32.06 8.22
N PHE A 14 -11.47 -31.66 6.93
CA PHE A 14 -10.52 -32.10 5.93
C PHE A 14 -9.25 -31.23 5.84
N GLY A 15 -9.09 -30.24 6.72
CA GLY A 15 -7.91 -29.37 6.77
C GLY A 15 -6.59 -30.11 6.82
N PRO A 16 -6.41 -31.07 7.75
CA PRO A 16 -5.19 -31.90 7.82
C PRO A 16 -4.90 -32.66 6.53
N ASP A 17 -5.93 -33.22 5.91
CA ASP A 17 -5.77 -33.98 4.65
C ASP A 17 -5.36 -33.09 3.49
N LEU A 18 -5.97 -31.90 3.37
CA LEU A 18 -5.60 -30.92 2.37
C LEU A 18 -4.16 -30.46 2.55
N TRP A 19 -3.77 -30.16 3.78
CA TRP A 19 -2.38 -29.79 4.13
C TRP A 19 -1.38 -30.87 3.72
N ALA A 20 -1.65 -32.13 4.08
CA ALA A 20 -0.80 -33.27 3.74
C ALA A 20 -0.65 -33.45 2.22
N LYS A 21 -1.75 -33.33 1.48
CA LYS A 21 -1.76 -33.42 0.00
C LYS A 21 -0.95 -32.30 -0.65
N VAL A 22 -1.16 -31.06 -0.22
CA VAL A 22 -0.40 -29.89 -0.75
C VAL A 22 1.09 -30.07 -0.47
N LYS A 23 1.45 -30.45 0.75
CA LYS A 23 2.84 -30.68 1.15
C LYS A 23 3.49 -31.81 0.33
N ALA A 24 2.82 -32.95 0.17
CA ALA A 24 3.31 -34.07 -0.61
C ALA A 24 3.50 -33.70 -2.10
N ALA A 25 2.51 -33.02 -2.69
CA ALA A 25 2.58 -32.61 -4.09
C ALA A 25 3.68 -31.55 -4.32
N GLY A 26 3.91 -30.66 -3.37
CA GLY A 26 4.93 -29.62 -3.48
C GLY A 26 6.36 -30.06 -3.14
N GLN A 27 6.52 -31.19 -2.46
CA GLN A 27 7.85 -31.67 -2.03
C GLN A 27 8.87 -31.78 -3.18
N PRO A 28 8.56 -32.35 -4.36
CA PRO A 28 9.48 -32.40 -5.48
C PRO A 28 9.84 -31.01 -6.05
N HIS A 29 9.08 -29.99 -5.71
CA HIS A 29 9.25 -28.60 -6.16
C HIS A 29 9.83 -27.69 -5.08
N GLY A 30 10.29 -28.26 -3.95
CA GLY A 30 10.89 -27.50 -2.87
C GLY A 30 9.91 -26.64 -2.08
N ILE A 31 8.62 -27.06 -1.97
CA ILE A 31 7.63 -26.31 -1.18
C ILE A 31 8.09 -26.18 0.27
N GLY A 32 7.99 -24.99 0.81
CA GLY A 32 8.28 -24.68 2.20
C GLY A 32 7.23 -23.76 2.81
N PRO A 33 7.29 -23.56 4.13
CA PRO A 33 6.44 -22.55 4.76
C PRO A 33 6.80 -21.17 4.23
N GLY A 34 5.80 -20.35 3.99
CA GLY A 34 5.94 -18.95 3.63
C GLY A 34 4.99 -18.11 4.45
N ALA A 35 5.35 -16.85 4.64
CA ALA A 35 4.46 -15.86 5.24
C ALA A 35 4.54 -14.59 4.40
N PRO A 36 3.38 -13.99 4.05
CA PRO A 36 3.40 -12.63 3.52
C PRO A 36 4.05 -11.71 4.54
N ASN A 37 4.90 -10.81 4.09
CA ASN A 37 5.47 -9.79 4.95
C ASN A 37 5.19 -8.39 4.37
N ASP A 38 5.12 -7.40 5.25
CA ASP A 38 4.79 -6.03 4.86
C ASP A 38 5.88 -5.42 3.99
N LEU A 39 7.14 -5.81 4.19
CA LEU A 39 8.24 -5.34 3.34
C LEU A 39 8.04 -5.74 1.87
N GLU A 40 7.79 -7.02 1.57
CA GLU A 40 7.57 -7.46 0.19
C GLU A 40 6.31 -6.86 -0.43
N ARG A 41 5.27 -6.67 0.39
CA ARG A 41 4.05 -5.98 -0.02
C ARG A 41 4.35 -4.54 -0.41
N LEU A 42 5.09 -3.82 0.42
CA LEU A 42 5.47 -2.44 0.18
C LEU A 42 6.37 -2.31 -1.05
N GLU A 43 7.43 -3.12 -1.15
CA GLU A 43 8.32 -3.19 -2.31
C GLU A 43 7.56 -3.41 -3.63
N SER A 44 6.55 -4.29 -3.61
CA SER A 44 5.70 -4.60 -4.76
C SER A 44 4.62 -3.55 -5.03
N GLY A 45 4.52 -2.50 -4.21
CA GLY A 45 3.52 -1.45 -4.36
C GLY A 45 2.06 -1.93 -4.18
N LEU A 46 1.86 -3.11 -3.58
CA LEU A 46 0.52 -3.67 -3.40
C LEU A 46 -0.29 -2.82 -2.42
N VAL A 47 -1.53 -2.55 -2.79
CA VAL A 47 -2.47 -1.83 -1.93
C VAL A 47 -2.93 -2.74 -0.80
N SER A 48 -2.84 -2.23 0.42
CA SER A 48 -3.48 -2.81 1.60
C SER A 48 -4.51 -1.84 2.13
N TYR A 49 -5.79 -2.16 1.97
CA TYR A 49 -6.85 -1.25 2.40
C TYR A 49 -6.79 -0.93 3.90
N GLY A 50 -6.32 -1.86 4.71
CA GLY A 50 -6.15 -1.65 6.15
C GLY A 50 -4.99 -0.74 6.53
N ALA A 51 -3.95 -0.63 5.69
CA ALA A 51 -2.80 0.24 5.92
C ALA A 51 -2.89 1.54 5.11
N ASP A 52 -3.14 1.44 3.81
CA ASP A 52 -3.17 2.60 2.89
C ASP A 52 -4.43 3.47 3.04
N GLY A 53 -5.56 2.88 3.47
CA GLY A 53 -6.84 3.58 3.55
C GLY A 53 -7.69 3.10 4.72
N ARG A 54 -7.36 3.50 5.93
CA ARG A 54 -8.23 3.22 7.09
C ARG A 54 -9.41 4.19 7.09
N LEU A 55 -10.64 3.67 7.05
CA LEU A 55 -11.87 4.48 7.05
C LEU A 55 -11.93 5.55 8.15
N GLN A 56 -11.31 5.28 9.28
CA GLN A 56 -11.34 6.16 10.45
C GLN A 56 -10.18 7.15 10.51
N VAL A 57 -9.06 6.86 9.85
CA VAL A 57 -7.82 7.65 9.94
C VAL A 57 -7.49 8.32 8.61
N ASN A 58 -7.59 7.59 7.52
CA ASN A 58 -7.29 8.08 6.17
C ASN A 58 -8.27 7.47 5.15
N PRO A 59 -9.56 7.86 5.17
CA PRO A 59 -10.54 7.34 4.22
C PRO A 59 -10.11 7.69 2.80
N CYS A 60 -10.16 6.70 1.91
CA CYS A 60 -9.79 6.88 0.52
C CYS A 60 -10.82 6.25 -0.42
N ASN A 61 -10.83 6.70 -1.65
CA ASN A 61 -11.64 6.13 -2.72
C ASN A 61 -10.76 5.36 -3.72
N PRO A 62 -11.34 4.51 -4.59
CA PRO A 62 -10.59 3.69 -5.53
C PRO A 62 -9.67 4.49 -6.47
N PHE A 63 -10.03 5.71 -6.83
CA PHE A 63 -9.23 6.54 -7.74
C PHE A 63 -7.97 7.07 -7.06
N GLU A 64 -8.07 7.43 -5.78
CA GLU A 64 -6.94 7.90 -4.99
C GLU A 64 -5.85 6.82 -4.80
N ILE A 65 -6.26 5.57 -4.66
CA ILE A 65 -5.34 4.44 -4.42
C ILE A 65 -4.94 3.68 -5.70
N GLY A 66 -5.25 4.22 -6.87
CA GLY A 66 -4.87 3.63 -8.16
C GLY A 66 -5.72 2.45 -8.62
N LEU A 67 -6.86 2.17 -7.98
CA LEU A 67 -7.80 1.10 -8.33
C LEU A 67 -8.97 1.59 -9.20
N GLY A 68 -8.90 2.81 -9.73
CA GLY A 68 -9.96 3.40 -10.56
C GLY A 68 -10.33 2.54 -11.78
N LYS A 69 -9.38 1.77 -12.32
CA LYS A 69 -9.62 0.84 -13.44
C LYS A 69 -10.59 -0.30 -13.11
N LEU A 70 -10.84 -0.56 -11.82
CA LEU A 70 -11.77 -1.58 -11.36
C LEU A 70 -13.19 -1.02 -11.19
N VAL A 71 -13.36 0.30 -11.31
CA VAL A 71 -14.67 0.95 -11.26
C VAL A 71 -15.26 1.00 -12.66
N ASP A 72 -16.32 0.22 -12.88
CA ASP A 72 -17.06 0.18 -14.12
C ASP A 72 -18.43 0.85 -13.92
N PHE A 73 -18.61 2.02 -14.50
CA PHE A 73 -19.86 2.77 -14.42
C PHE A 73 -20.95 2.24 -15.37
N GLU A 74 -20.57 1.42 -16.35
CA GLU A 74 -21.51 0.86 -17.36
C GLU A 74 -22.16 -0.45 -16.90
N LYS A 75 -21.68 -1.08 -15.85
CA LYS A 75 -22.19 -2.36 -15.34
C LYS A 75 -23.59 -2.32 -14.69
N GLY A 76 -24.32 -1.25 -14.84
CA GLY A 76 -25.62 -1.06 -14.19
C GLY A 76 -25.48 -0.32 -12.86
N ASP A 77 -26.48 -0.45 -11.97
CA ASP A 77 -26.47 0.24 -10.69
C ASP A 77 -25.76 -0.54 -9.60
N PHE A 78 -25.08 0.17 -8.70
CA PHE A 78 -24.38 -0.39 -7.54
C PHE A 78 -24.25 0.63 -6.41
N ILE A 79 -24.08 0.13 -5.19
CA ILE A 79 -23.91 0.99 -4.00
C ILE A 79 -22.65 1.86 -4.18
N GLY A 80 -22.80 3.18 -4.07
CA GLY A 80 -21.72 4.15 -4.19
C GLY A 80 -21.50 4.70 -5.61
N LYS A 81 -22.21 4.22 -6.64
CA LYS A 81 -22.05 4.70 -8.03
C LYS A 81 -22.13 6.22 -8.14
N ALA A 82 -23.18 6.82 -7.62
CA ALA A 82 -23.38 8.28 -7.68
C ALA A 82 -22.27 9.05 -6.94
N ALA A 83 -21.80 8.55 -5.79
CA ALA A 83 -20.70 9.15 -5.06
C ALA A 83 -19.39 9.10 -5.84
N LEU A 84 -19.07 7.96 -6.46
CA LEU A 84 -17.87 7.81 -7.28
C LEU A 84 -17.93 8.66 -8.55
N GLN A 85 -19.11 8.78 -9.20
CA GLN A 85 -19.32 9.68 -10.34
C GLN A 85 -19.07 11.13 -9.94
N LYS A 86 -19.56 11.54 -8.76
CA LYS A 86 -19.31 12.88 -8.24
C LYS A 86 -17.81 13.12 -8.00
N ILE A 87 -17.09 12.18 -7.41
CA ILE A 87 -15.63 12.28 -7.18
C ILE A 87 -14.89 12.47 -8.51
N VAL A 88 -15.27 11.75 -9.56
CA VAL A 88 -14.64 11.89 -10.87
C VAL A 88 -14.96 13.26 -11.48
N ALA A 89 -16.20 13.74 -11.35
CA ALA A 89 -16.60 15.05 -11.87
C ALA A 89 -15.93 16.22 -11.15
N ASP A 90 -15.80 16.13 -9.82
CA ASP A 90 -15.14 17.15 -8.99
C ASP A 90 -13.60 17.12 -9.15
N GLY A 91 -13.05 16.01 -9.64
CA GLY A 91 -11.63 15.76 -9.72
C GLY A 91 -11.06 15.06 -8.47
N VAL A 92 -10.06 14.21 -8.69
CA VAL A 92 -9.32 13.52 -7.61
C VAL A 92 -8.16 14.42 -7.18
N ASN A 93 -8.17 14.90 -5.96
CA ASN A 93 -7.23 15.93 -5.47
C ASN A 93 -5.97 15.37 -4.82
N ARG A 94 -5.92 14.07 -4.51
CA ARG A 94 -4.77 13.41 -3.90
C ARG A 94 -4.60 12.01 -4.48
N GLN A 95 -3.43 11.43 -4.28
CA GLN A 95 -3.13 10.10 -4.79
C GLN A 95 -2.16 9.36 -3.88
N ARG A 96 -2.29 8.04 -3.88
CA ARG A 96 -1.32 7.15 -3.26
C ARG A 96 -0.01 7.21 -4.05
N THR A 97 1.07 7.49 -3.35
CA THR A 97 2.40 7.75 -3.92
C THR A 97 3.46 6.97 -3.16
N GLY A 98 4.47 6.47 -3.88
CA GLY A 98 5.67 5.89 -3.31
C GLY A 98 6.72 6.95 -3.00
N PHE A 99 7.56 6.67 -1.99
CA PHE A 99 8.67 7.52 -1.59
C PHE A 99 9.93 6.72 -1.32
N THR A 100 11.08 7.28 -1.65
CA THR A 100 12.32 6.99 -0.92
C THR A 100 12.50 8.05 0.15
N ILE A 101 13.12 7.69 1.28
CA ILE A 101 13.19 8.53 2.49
C ILE A 101 14.63 8.58 2.96
N ASP A 102 15.17 9.77 3.12
CA ASP A 102 16.53 9.96 3.59
C ASP A 102 16.71 9.58 5.05
N GLY A 103 17.97 9.36 5.46
CA GLY A 103 18.37 9.11 6.84
C GLY A 103 18.58 7.63 7.18
N GLU A 104 18.78 7.36 8.47
CA GLU A 104 19.05 6.05 9.01
C GLU A 104 17.89 5.06 8.75
N PRO A 105 18.16 3.73 8.75
CA PRO A 105 17.15 2.71 8.50
C PRO A 105 15.93 2.82 9.38
N ILE A 106 14.75 2.85 8.77
CA ILE A 106 13.45 2.82 9.46
C ILE A 106 13.13 1.36 9.75
N LEU A 107 13.30 0.94 11.01
CA LEU A 107 13.07 -0.45 11.43
C LEU A 107 11.68 -0.64 12.07
N HIS A 108 11.09 0.44 12.59
CA HIS A 108 9.76 0.43 13.21
C HIS A 108 8.98 1.64 12.72
N PHE A 109 7.77 1.41 12.24
CA PHE A 109 6.88 2.45 11.77
C PHE A 109 5.48 2.15 12.29
N GLU A 110 5.01 2.94 13.25
CA GLU A 110 3.78 2.64 13.99
C GLU A 110 2.58 3.49 13.56
N ASP A 111 2.81 4.73 13.13
CA ASP A 111 1.75 5.72 12.89
C ASP A 111 1.86 6.43 11.55
N ASN A 112 0.71 6.98 11.10
CA ASN A 112 0.69 7.89 9.97
C ASN A 112 1.42 9.21 10.33
N LEU A 113 2.40 9.58 9.53
CA LEU A 113 3.13 10.82 9.71
C LEU A 113 2.64 11.87 8.72
N THR A 114 2.51 13.10 9.20
CA THR A 114 2.15 14.23 8.34
C THR A 114 3.31 14.57 7.40
N VAL A 115 3.03 14.60 6.10
CA VAL A 115 3.97 15.09 5.08
C VAL A 115 3.74 16.58 4.89
N VAL A 116 4.81 17.35 4.93
CA VAL A 116 4.80 18.80 4.81
C VAL A 116 5.64 19.28 3.63
N ASP A 117 5.29 20.45 3.12
CA ASP A 117 6.11 21.21 2.17
C ASP A 117 7.27 21.95 2.87
N PRO A 118 8.18 22.63 2.14
CA PRO A 118 9.28 23.40 2.74
C PRO A 118 8.84 24.55 3.67
N LYS A 119 7.57 24.94 3.61
CA LYS A 119 6.99 25.98 4.48
C LYS A 119 6.33 25.40 5.73
N GLY A 120 6.33 24.06 5.87
CA GLY A 120 5.68 23.36 6.97
C GLY A 120 4.16 23.17 6.77
N VAL A 121 3.64 23.42 5.57
CA VAL A 121 2.22 23.22 5.28
C VAL A 121 1.98 21.72 5.02
N ALA A 122 0.97 21.15 5.67
CA ALA A 122 0.59 19.75 5.47
C ALA A 122 0.04 19.53 4.07
N VAL A 123 0.66 18.60 3.32
CA VAL A 123 0.29 18.26 1.94
C VAL A 123 -0.08 16.79 1.79
N GLY A 124 0.00 16.01 2.84
CA GLY A 124 -0.36 14.60 2.81
C GLY A 124 0.02 13.83 4.07
N THR A 125 0.04 12.51 3.92
CA THR A 125 0.33 11.57 5.00
C THR A 125 1.20 10.44 4.49
N LEU A 126 2.29 10.12 5.19
CA LEU A 126 3.05 8.89 5.01
C LEU A 126 2.38 7.80 5.85
N SER A 127 1.82 6.79 5.20
CA SER A 127 1.00 5.75 5.87
C SER A 127 1.84 4.55 6.30
N GLU A 128 2.95 4.30 5.62
CA GLU A 128 3.81 3.16 5.88
C GLU A 128 5.22 3.45 5.37
N ALA A 129 6.23 3.05 6.12
CA ALA A 129 7.62 3.14 5.73
C ALA A 129 8.45 2.02 6.38
N THR A 130 9.52 1.60 5.70
CA THR A 130 10.48 0.64 6.22
C THR A 130 11.78 0.71 5.43
N TYR A 131 12.86 0.20 6.01
CA TYR A 131 14.10 -0.03 5.28
C TYR A 131 13.98 -1.27 4.38
N SER A 132 14.29 -1.12 3.11
CA SER A 132 14.36 -2.23 2.15
C SER A 132 15.80 -2.54 1.77
N PRO A 133 16.32 -3.73 2.13
CA PRO A 133 17.64 -4.16 1.66
C PRO A 133 17.72 -4.28 0.14
N ARG A 134 16.63 -4.62 -0.54
CA ARG A 134 16.57 -4.73 -2.01
C ARG A 134 16.67 -3.38 -2.72
N CYS A 135 16.03 -2.37 -2.13
CA CYS A 135 16.10 -1.00 -2.64
C CYS A 135 17.35 -0.26 -2.15
N GLY A 136 18.05 -0.78 -1.13
CA GLY A 136 19.24 -0.16 -0.54
C GLY A 136 18.92 1.10 0.27
N GLY A 137 17.69 1.27 0.76
CA GLY A 137 17.25 2.47 1.47
C GLY A 137 15.86 2.37 2.07
N ASN A 138 15.43 3.44 2.71
CA ASN A 138 14.08 3.52 3.23
C ASN A 138 13.08 3.77 2.09
N ILE A 139 12.01 2.99 2.08
CA ILE A 139 10.88 3.14 1.18
C ILE A 139 9.60 3.37 1.97
N GLY A 140 8.65 4.05 1.38
CA GLY A 140 7.37 4.29 2.02
C GLY A 140 6.26 4.58 1.01
N VAL A 141 5.03 4.51 1.48
CA VAL A 141 3.85 4.91 0.71
C VAL A 141 2.98 5.84 1.54
N GLY A 142 2.30 6.73 0.85
CA GLY A 142 1.42 7.68 1.49
C GLY A 142 0.40 8.27 0.55
N MET A 143 -0.46 9.13 1.08
CA MET A 143 -1.48 9.85 0.33
C MET A 143 -1.08 11.32 0.24
N ILE A 144 -0.83 11.81 -0.97
CA ILE A 144 -0.31 13.16 -1.20
C ILE A 144 -1.26 13.94 -2.11
N ALA A 145 -1.42 15.24 -1.82
CA ALA A 145 -2.13 16.17 -2.70
C ALA A 145 -1.46 16.23 -4.08
N LYS A 146 -2.25 16.28 -5.14
CA LYS A 146 -1.72 16.27 -6.52
C LYS A 146 -0.95 17.53 -6.90
N ASP A 147 -1.22 18.62 -6.21
CA ASP A 147 -0.58 19.92 -6.36
C ASP A 147 0.54 20.15 -5.34
N ALA A 148 0.93 19.11 -4.58
CA ALA A 148 2.05 19.18 -3.67
C ALA A 148 3.37 19.46 -4.44
N PRO A 149 4.29 20.24 -3.86
CA PRO A 149 5.61 20.47 -4.46
C PRO A 149 6.45 19.18 -4.45
N ASP A 150 7.55 19.17 -5.21
CA ASP A 150 8.46 18.04 -5.27
C ASP A 150 9.28 17.88 -3.98
N ASP A 151 9.57 18.98 -3.28
CA ASP A 151 10.29 18.97 -2.01
C ASP A 151 9.31 18.65 -0.87
N LEU A 152 9.41 17.47 -0.31
CA LEU A 152 8.54 16.97 0.74
C LEU A 152 9.36 16.53 1.96
N PHE A 153 8.78 16.69 3.13
CA PHE A 153 9.45 16.37 4.39
C PHE A 153 8.50 15.65 5.35
N VAL A 154 9.09 14.86 6.22
CA VAL A 154 8.41 14.20 7.32
C VAL A 154 9.28 14.29 8.58
N THR A 155 8.65 14.37 9.75
CA THR A 155 9.37 14.21 11.01
C THR A 155 9.22 12.77 11.48
N TYR A 156 10.33 12.08 11.58
CA TYR A 156 10.40 10.71 12.10
C TYR A 156 11.49 10.66 13.17
N ASP A 157 11.15 10.16 14.34
CA ASP A 157 12.06 10.00 15.47
C ASP A 157 12.78 11.32 15.87
N ASN A 158 12.02 12.43 15.86
CA ASN A 158 12.47 13.81 16.08
C ASN A 158 13.45 14.37 15.02
N GLU A 159 13.64 13.66 13.91
CA GLU A 159 14.45 14.13 12.78
C GLU A 159 13.56 14.51 11.60
N THR A 160 13.87 15.63 10.95
CA THR A 160 13.25 15.98 9.68
C THR A 160 13.98 15.23 8.56
N ARG A 161 13.23 14.43 7.81
CA ARG A 161 13.73 13.63 6.69
C ARG A 161 13.09 14.08 5.39
N GLN A 162 13.89 14.17 4.33
CA GLN A 162 13.38 14.47 3.01
C GLN A 162 12.76 13.21 2.38
N LEU A 163 11.66 13.42 1.68
CA LEU A 163 10.95 12.42 0.90
C LEU A 163 11.17 12.71 -0.57
N HIS A 164 11.54 11.71 -1.34
CA HIS A 164 11.65 11.80 -2.79
C HIS A 164 10.57 10.95 -3.43
N LEU A 165 9.82 11.52 -4.37
CA LEU A 165 8.78 10.80 -5.10
C LEU A 165 9.37 9.59 -5.82
N ALA A 166 8.74 8.44 -5.65
CA ALA A 166 9.16 7.19 -6.26
C ALA A 166 7.99 6.51 -6.97
N ARG A 167 8.30 5.86 -8.08
CA ARG A 167 7.32 5.08 -8.83
C ARG A 167 7.04 3.75 -8.13
N LEU A 168 5.77 3.35 -8.11
CA LEU A 168 5.36 2.02 -7.66
C LEU A 168 5.21 1.07 -8.87
N PRO A 169 5.60 -0.22 -8.75
CA PRO A 169 6.32 -0.81 -7.62
C PRO A 169 7.76 -0.30 -7.51
N PHE A 170 8.39 -0.48 -6.34
CA PHE A 170 9.81 -0.13 -6.11
C PHE A 170 10.76 -1.14 -6.77
N VAL A 171 10.33 -2.43 -6.88
CA VAL A 171 11.08 -3.55 -7.47
C VAL A 171 10.24 -4.35 -8.46
#